data_9beddf578ad1a4eff548d205372e6ea6
#
_entry.id   9beddf578ad1a4eff548d205372e6ea6
#
_cell.length_a   1.000
_cell.length_b   1.000
_cell.length_c   1.000
_cell.angle_alpha   90.00
_cell.angle_beta   90.00
_cell.angle_gamma   90.00
#
_symmetry.space_group_name_H-M   'P 1'
#
loop_
_entity.id
_entity.type
_entity.pdbx_description
1 polymer ?
#
loop_
_entity_poly.entity_id
_entity_poly.type
_entity_poly.pdbx_seq_one_letter_code
_entity_poly.pdbx_strand_id
1 'polypeptide(L)'
;MAIYLKKNQDRGYEDLSLFEIGPTFFGKNPGEQQIVIGGLKSGKINRKSWLDKERNVDVFDIKSDVIKTLMELGVDEKKMFVSDLTKASYHPGRSGSITLNSEKGPHFAYFGELHPAIVKKLDFKDSNIFGFEIFLKNVPKPNKKVRHIKSNYNVSDF
;
A
#
# COMPACT_ATOMS: atom_id res chain seq x y z
N MET A 1 -11.84 2.96 4.32
CA MET A 1 -10.71 2.32 5.05
C MET A 1 -10.41 2.96 6.40
N ALA A 2 -10.13 4.25 6.53
CA ALA A 2 -9.83 4.91 7.80
C ALA A 2 -10.92 4.72 8.89
N ILE A 3 -12.19 4.79 8.52
CA ILE A 3 -13.32 4.54 9.43
C ILE A 3 -13.29 3.11 10.00
N TYR A 4 -12.92 2.12 9.19
CA TYR A 4 -12.82 0.72 9.65
C TYR A 4 -11.63 0.51 10.58
N LEU A 5 -10.51 1.19 10.32
CA LEU A 5 -9.36 1.16 11.23
C LEU A 5 -9.78 1.73 12.60
N LYS A 6 -10.42 2.90 12.63
CA LYS A 6 -10.94 3.50 13.87
C LYS A 6 -11.88 2.56 14.62
N LYS A 7 -12.88 1.96 13.92
CA LYS A 7 -13.82 1.03 14.54
C LYS A 7 -13.14 -0.19 15.18
N ASN A 8 -12.07 -0.70 14.56
CA ASN A 8 -11.32 -1.81 15.12
C ASN A 8 -10.51 -1.38 16.35
N GLN A 9 -9.85 -0.22 16.30
CA GLN A 9 -9.16 0.35 17.46
C GLN A 9 -10.11 0.60 18.63
N ASP A 10 -11.34 1.06 18.37
CA ASP A 10 -12.36 1.26 19.41
C ASP A 10 -12.80 -0.05 20.07
N ARG A 11 -12.69 -1.17 19.37
CA ARG A 11 -12.93 -2.54 19.87
C ARG A 11 -11.72 -3.15 20.57
N GLY A 12 -10.59 -2.42 20.66
CA GLY A 12 -9.37 -2.91 21.32
C GLY A 12 -8.40 -3.66 20.42
N TYR A 13 -8.62 -3.66 19.09
CA TYR A 13 -7.64 -4.20 18.16
C TYR A 13 -6.63 -3.12 17.80
N GLU A 14 -5.38 -3.30 18.18
CA GLU A 14 -4.31 -2.32 17.96
C GLU A 14 -3.44 -2.69 16.74
N ASP A 15 -3.14 -3.98 16.57
CA ASP A 15 -2.32 -4.49 15.48
C ASP A 15 -3.17 -4.75 14.24
N LEU A 16 -3.24 -3.74 13.36
CA LEU A 16 -4.13 -3.77 12.21
C LEU A 16 -3.37 -3.63 10.90
N SER A 17 -3.77 -4.44 9.93
CA SER A 17 -3.34 -4.35 8.54
C SER A 17 -4.56 -4.46 7.64
N LEU A 18 -4.95 -3.35 7.04
CA LEU A 18 -6.15 -3.24 6.20
C LEU A 18 -5.76 -2.83 4.79
N PHE A 19 -6.45 -3.38 3.80
CA PHE A 19 -6.35 -2.92 2.43
C PHE A 19 -7.71 -2.86 1.75
N GLU A 20 -7.81 -2.04 0.72
CA GLU A 20 -9.02 -1.85 -0.06
C GLU A 20 -8.66 -1.55 -1.52
N ILE A 21 -9.43 -2.09 -2.44
CA ILE A 21 -9.33 -1.77 -3.86
C ILE A 21 -10.66 -1.14 -4.26
N GLY A 22 -10.61 0.09 -4.75
CA GLY A 22 -11.83 0.79 -5.10
C GLY A 22 -11.61 2.04 -5.94
N PRO A 23 -12.70 2.60 -6.49
CA PRO A 23 -12.62 3.85 -7.23
C PRO A 23 -12.43 5.04 -6.30
N THR A 24 -11.54 5.95 -6.71
CA THR A 24 -11.47 7.29 -6.15
C THR A 24 -11.89 8.30 -7.20
N PHE A 25 -12.63 9.32 -6.76
CA PHE A 25 -13.17 10.38 -7.61
C PHE A 25 -12.32 11.63 -7.40
N PHE A 26 -11.85 12.25 -8.48
CA PHE A 26 -11.09 13.50 -8.45
C PHE A 26 -11.82 14.66 -9.15
N GLY A 27 -13.05 14.42 -9.61
CA GLY A 27 -13.93 15.41 -10.21
C GLY A 27 -15.41 15.01 -10.11
N LYS A 28 -16.27 15.81 -10.75
CA LYS A 28 -17.73 15.62 -10.74
C LYS A 28 -18.26 14.94 -12.02
N ASN A 29 -17.42 14.78 -13.03
CA ASN A 29 -17.85 14.24 -14.32
C ASN A 29 -17.66 12.72 -14.40
N PRO A 30 -18.50 12.02 -15.20
CA PRO A 30 -18.28 10.63 -15.55
C PRO A 30 -16.88 10.45 -16.17
N GLY A 31 -16.09 9.51 -15.67
CA GLY A 31 -14.71 9.27 -16.13
C GLY A 31 -13.62 9.95 -15.28
N GLU A 32 -13.96 10.88 -14.39
CA GLU A 32 -13.04 11.47 -13.43
C GLU A 32 -12.86 10.56 -12.19
N GLN A 33 -12.65 9.29 -12.45
CA GLN A 33 -12.41 8.26 -11.45
C GLN A 33 -11.18 7.42 -11.82
N GLN A 34 -10.53 6.89 -10.82
CA GLN A 34 -9.45 5.93 -11.00
C GLN A 34 -9.52 4.86 -9.93
N ILE A 35 -9.11 3.65 -10.29
CA ILE A 35 -9.00 2.57 -9.30
C ILE A 35 -7.70 2.75 -8.53
N VAL A 36 -7.82 2.72 -7.21
CA VAL A 36 -6.70 2.83 -6.28
C VAL A 36 -6.68 1.61 -5.38
N ILE A 37 -5.49 1.06 -5.16
CA ILE A 37 -5.24 0.11 -4.08
C ILE A 37 -4.74 0.94 -2.91
N GLY A 38 -5.43 0.89 -1.79
CA GLY A 38 -5.01 1.57 -0.57
C GLY A 38 -4.76 0.58 0.56
N GLY A 39 -3.84 0.89 1.44
CA GLY A 39 -3.57 0.13 2.65
C GLY A 39 -3.31 1.02 3.85
N LEU A 40 -3.66 0.52 5.04
CA LEU A 40 -3.34 1.13 6.33
C LEU A 40 -2.82 0.06 7.28
N LYS A 41 -1.76 0.41 8.01
CA LYS A 41 -1.18 -0.42 9.09
C LYS A 41 -1.03 0.41 10.36
N SER A 42 -1.29 -0.23 11.50
CA SER A 42 -1.02 0.32 12.83
C SER A 42 -0.56 -0.77 13.78
N GLY A 43 0.04 -0.38 14.90
CA GLY A 43 0.45 -1.28 15.96
C GLY A 43 1.75 -2.04 15.64
N LYS A 44 1.81 -3.31 15.99
CA LYS A 44 3.01 -4.15 15.88
C LYS A 44 2.98 -5.01 14.63
N ILE A 45 4.16 -5.23 14.05
CA ILE A 45 4.30 -6.07 12.86
C ILE A 45 4.32 -7.54 13.20
N ASN A 46 5.02 -7.92 14.24
CA ASN A 46 5.21 -9.31 14.64
C ASN A 46 4.53 -9.54 15.98
N ARG A 47 3.78 -10.65 16.07
CA ARG A 47 3.40 -11.17 17.37
C ARG A 47 4.66 -11.64 18.10
N LYS A 48 4.67 -11.48 19.42
CA LYS A 48 5.77 -11.93 20.27
C LYS A 48 6.11 -13.39 19.96
N SER A 49 7.30 -13.63 19.47
CA SER A 49 7.85 -14.97 19.23
C SER A 49 9.24 -15.07 19.87
N TRP A 50 9.73 -16.27 20.06
CA TRP A 50 11.08 -16.49 20.60
C TRP A 50 12.18 -16.12 19.62
N LEU A 51 11.85 -15.99 18.32
CA LEU A 51 12.79 -15.65 17.25
C LEU A 51 12.83 -14.16 16.96
N ASP A 52 11.69 -13.45 17.04
CA ASP A 52 11.56 -12.07 16.60
C ASP A 52 11.20 -11.15 17.77
N LYS A 53 11.93 -10.05 17.90
CA LYS A 53 11.56 -8.98 18.82
C LYS A 53 10.32 -8.25 18.28
N GLU A 54 9.37 -7.98 19.17
CA GLU A 54 8.26 -7.10 18.84
C GLU A 54 8.80 -5.72 18.43
N ARG A 55 8.28 -5.21 17.32
CA ARG A 55 8.51 -3.83 16.91
C ARG A 55 7.24 -3.23 16.31
N ASN A 56 7.12 -1.94 16.41
CA ASN A 56 6.05 -1.21 15.76
C ASN A 56 6.25 -1.18 14.25
N VAL A 57 5.12 -1.03 13.54
CA VAL A 57 5.10 -0.72 12.10
C VAL A 57 5.89 0.57 11.86
N ASP A 58 6.63 0.60 10.77
CA ASP A 58 7.35 1.77 10.32
C ASP A 58 7.14 2.07 8.82
N VAL A 59 7.77 3.14 8.34
CA VAL A 59 7.67 3.56 6.95
C VAL A 59 8.26 2.54 5.97
N PHE A 60 9.26 1.76 6.40
CA PHE A 60 9.90 0.75 5.55
C PHE A 60 9.01 -0.46 5.33
N ASP A 61 8.17 -0.81 6.31
CA ASP A 61 7.18 -1.87 6.17
C ASP A 61 6.16 -1.53 5.10
N ILE A 62 5.63 -0.31 5.15
CA ILE A 62 4.68 0.18 4.15
C ILE A 62 5.33 0.31 2.77
N LYS A 63 6.55 0.81 2.70
CA LYS A 63 7.32 0.85 1.45
C LYS A 63 7.49 -0.54 0.85
N SER A 64 7.84 -1.53 1.66
CA SER A 64 7.99 -2.93 1.23
C SER A 64 6.69 -3.50 0.67
N ASP A 65 5.54 -3.22 1.32
CA ASP A 65 4.23 -3.66 0.82
C ASP A 65 3.91 -3.04 -0.55
N VAL A 66 4.17 -1.75 -0.73
CA VAL A 66 3.96 -1.07 -2.01
C VAL A 66 4.83 -1.68 -3.10
N ILE A 67 6.14 -1.86 -2.85
CA ILE A 67 7.07 -2.45 -3.81
C ILE A 67 6.62 -3.86 -4.20
N LYS A 68 6.31 -4.72 -3.23
CA LYS A 68 5.83 -6.08 -3.47
C LYS A 68 4.54 -6.08 -4.29
N THR A 69 3.59 -5.21 -3.94
CA THR A 69 2.33 -5.09 -4.69
C THR A 69 2.58 -4.67 -6.14
N LEU A 70 3.48 -3.70 -6.38
CA LEU A 70 3.84 -3.28 -7.73
C LEU A 70 4.55 -4.38 -8.51
N MET A 71 5.41 -5.18 -7.86
CA MET A 71 6.07 -6.33 -8.48
C MET A 71 5.05 -7.40 -8.90
N GLU A 72 4.06 -7.72 -8.05
CA GLU A 72 2.95 -8.63 -8.39
C GLU A 72 2.09 -8.10 -9.56
N LEU A 73 1.97 -6.79 -9.70
CA LEU A 73 1.34 -6.14 -10.84
C LEU A 73 2.23 -6.13 -12.11
N GLY A 74 3.43 -6.71 -12.05
CA GLY A 74 4.34 -6.87 -13.18
C GLY A 74 5.32 -5.71 -13.38
N VAL A 75 5.47 -4.83 -12.41
CA VAL A 75 6.46 -3.74 -12.44
C VAL A 75 7.83 -4.28 -12.02
N ASP A 76 8.86 -4.02 -12.82
CA ASP A 76 10.24 -4.39 -12.51
C ASP A 76 10.78 -3.46 -11.41
N GLU A 77 11.23 -4.05 -10.29
CA GLU A 77 11.78 -3.31 -9.16
C GLU A 77 12.93 -2.38 -9.57
N LYS A 78 13.80 -2.84 -10.48
CA LYS A 78 14.96 -2.07 -10.98
C LYS A 78 14.57 -0.78 -11.69
N LYS A 79 13.32 -0.65 -12.10
CA LYS A 79 12.78 0.55 -12.77
C LYS A 79 12.03 1.46 -11.81
N MET A 80 11.89 1.08 -10.54
CA MET A 80 11.22 1.88 -9.52
C MET A 80 12.18 2.91 -8.93
N PHE A 81 11.78 4.17 -8.93
CA PHE A 81 12.48 5.27 -8.28
C PHE A 81 11.67 5.72 -7.08
N VAL A 82 12.31 5.77 -5.93
CA VAL A 82 11.72 6.28 -4.69
C VAL A 82 12.14 7.73 -4.51
N SER A 83 11.18 8.60 -4.26
CA SER A 83 11.37 10.02 -4.04
C SER A 83 10.75 10.43 -2.70
N ASP A 84 11.25 11.49 -2.09
CA ASP A 84 10.72 12.12 -0.89
C ASP A 84 9.46 12.97 -1.15
N LEU A 85 9.07 13.13 -2.42
CA LEU A 85 7.86 13.84 -2.78
C LEU A 85 6.64 13.12 -2.19
N THR A 86 5.82 13.86 -1.46
CA THR A 86 4.66 13.30 -0.76
C THR A 86 3.40 14.14 -0.94
N LYS A 87 2.26 13.59 -0.55
CA LYS A 87 0.97 14.30 -0.47
C LYS A 87 0.76 14.89 0.91
N ALA A 88 -0.07 15.92 0.99
CA ALA A 88 -0.47 16.56 2.26
C ALA A 88 -1.13 15.62 3.28
N SER A 89 -1.58 14.44 2.85
CA SER A 89 -2.14 13.39 3.72
C SER A 89 -1.08 12.64 4.53
N TYR A 90 0.19 12.75 4.17
CA TYR A 90 1.29 12.06 4.84
C TYR A 90 2.22 13.03 5.57
N HIS A 91 2.95 12.49 6.53
CA HIS A 91 3.97 13.24 7.26
C HIS A 91 5.16 13.60 6.33
N PRO A 92 5.57 14.87 6.24
CA PRO A 92 6.55 15.31 5.25
C PRO A 92 7.93 14.67 5.36
N GLY A 93 8.33 14.24 6.56
CA GLY A 93 9.65 13.61 6.79
C GLY A 93 9.62 12.08 6.88
N ARG A 94 8.42 11.44 6.86
CA ARG A 94 8.27 9.98 6.99
C ARG A 94 7.31 9.43 5.95
N SER A 95 7.52 9.85 4.71
CA SER A 95 6.72 9.44 3.57
C SER A 95 7.50 9.56 2.28
N GLY A 96 6.95 9.06 1.20
CA GLY A 96 7.54 9.14 -0.13
C GLY A 96 6.58 8.72 -1.22
N SER A 97 7.10 8.72 -2.42
CA SER A 97 6.39 8.24 -3.61
C SER A 97 7.27 7.32 -4.46
N ILE A 98 6.63 6.57 -5.33
CA ILE A 98 7.30 5.70 -6.30
C ILE A 98 6.90 6.14 -7.71
N THR A 99 7.91 6.38 -8.54
CA THR A 99 7.81 6.64 -9.98
C THR A 99 8.48 5.52 -10.78
N LEU A 100 8.30 5.49 -12.09
CA LEU A 100 8.89 4.47 -12.98
C LEU A 100 9.82 5.13 -13.98
N ASN A 101 10.99 4.50 -14.21
CA ASN A 101 12.01 4.87 -15.17
C ASN A 101 12.67 6.25 -14.96
N SER A 102 12.10 7.14 -14.17
CA SER A 102 12.71 8.43 -13.81
C SER A 102 12.00 9.06 -12.63
N GLU A 103 12.69 9.92 -11.88
CA GLU A 103 12.11 10.68 -10.76
C GLU A 103 11.01 11.65 -11.19
N LYS A 104 11.03 12.11 -12.44
CA LYS A 104 10.06 13.08 -13.02
C LYS A 104 8.86 12.39 -13.68
N GLY A 105 8.78 11.06 -13.61
CA GLY A 105 7.67 10.29 -14.18
C GLY A 105 6.37 10.43 -13.39
N PRO A 106 5.27 9.86 -13.91
CA PRO A 106 4.02 9.81 -13.15
C PRO A 106 4.19 8.97 -11.88
N HIS A 107 3.67 9.46 -10.77
CA HIS A 107 3.70 8.73 -9.51
C HIS A 107 2.73 7.55 -9.56
N PHE A 108 3.25 6.36 -9.27
CA PHE A 108 2.46 5.12 -9.17
C PHE A 108 1.87 4.93 -7.80
N ALA A 109 2.61 5.35 -6.79
CA ALA A 109 2.22 5.18 -5.40
C ALA A 109 2.72 6.33 -4.54
N TYR A 110 1.98 6.58 -3.47
CA TYR A 110 2.42 7.34 -2.31
C TYR A 110 2.31 6.46 -1.08
N PHE A 111 3.24 6.62 -0.14
CA PHE A 111 3.26 5.85 1.09
C PHE A 111 3.87 6.66 2.23
N GLY A 112 3.57 6.30 3.45
CA GLY A 112 4.17 6.93 4.62
C GLY A 112 3.28 6.92 5.85
N GLU A 113 3.75 7.59 6.89
CA GLU A 113 2.97 7.87 8.08
C GLU A 113 1.88 8.89 7.77
N LEU A 114 0.69 8.68 8.27
CA LEU A 114 -0.39 9.65 8.12
C LEU A 114 -0.03 10.97 8.81
N HIS A 115 -0.43 12.08 8.19
CA HIS A 115 -0.18 13.40 8.77
C HIS A 115 -0.87 13.53 10.14
N PRO A 116 -0.19 14.05 11.19
CA PRO A 116 -0.74 14.16 12.53
C PRO A 116 -2.10 14.88 12.60
N ALA A 117 -2.33 15.87 11.73
CA ALA A 117 -3.61 16.54 11.63
C ALA A 117 -4.75 15.62 11.19
N ILE A 118 -4.47 14.62 10.33
CA ILE A 118 -5.45 13.62 9.90
C ILE A 118 -5.72 12.64 11.03
N VAL A 119 -4.66 12.16 11.69
CA VAL A 119 -4.77 11.28 12.87
C VAL A 119 -5.65 11.91 13.93
N LYS A 120 -5.41 13.18 14.24
CA LYS A 120 -6.22 13.95 15.22
C LYS A 120 -7.66 14.16 14.73
N LYS A 121 -7.86 14.52 13.46
CA LYS A 121 -9.20 14.76 12.89
C LYS A 121 -10.08 13.51 12.90
N LEU A 122 -9.49 12.34 12.71
CA LEU A 122 -10.17 11.06 12.71
C LEU A 122 -10.24 10.41 14.10
N ASP A 123 -9.66 11.07 15.10
CA ASP A 123 -9.66 10.63 16.51
C ASP A 123 -9.12 9.18 16.66
N PHE A 124 -8.01 8.89 16.01
CA PHE A 124 -7.34 7.61 16.19
C PHE A 124 -6.67 7.52 17.55
N LYS A 125 -6.74 6.33 18.18
CA LYS A 125 -6.08 6.05 19.46
C LYS A 125 -4.56 5.95 19.32
N ASP A 126 -4.11 5.34 18.23
CA ASP A 126 -2.69 5.23 17.89
C ASP A 126 -2.29 6.41 17.00
N SER A 127 -1.14 7.01 17.31
CA SER A 127 -0.55 8.08 16.49
C SER A 127 0.27 7.53 15.32
N ASN A 128 0.75 6.29 15.41
CA ASN A 128 1.63 5.68 14.43
C ASN A 128 0.83 4.86 13.41
N ILE A 129 0.16 5.56 12.51
CA ILE A 129 -0.60 4.94 11.43
C ILE A 129 0.12 5.20 10.12
N PHE A 130 0.44 4.13 9.42
CA PHE A 130 1.09 4.16 8.12
C PHE A 130 0.12 3.74 7.04
N GLY A 131 0.26 4.33 5.86
CA GLY A 131 -0.61 4.00 4.75
C GLY A 131 0.06 4.12 3.39
N PHE A 132 -0.63 3.61 2.39
CA PHE A 132 -0.23 3.76 1.00
C PHE A 132 -1.43 3.87 0.07
N GLU A 133 -1.17 4.43 -1.11
CA GLU A 133 -2.09 4.49 -2.24
C GLU A 133 -1.34 4.13 -3.52
N ILE A 134 -1.84 3.16 -4.28
CA ILE A 134 -1.31 2.77 -5.59
C ILE A 134 -2.34 3.09 -6.66
N PHE A 135 -1.96 3.88 -7.67
CA PHE A 135 -2.82 4.32 -8.77
C PHE A 135 -2.72 3.37 -9.95
N LEU A 136 -3.68 2.46 -10.10
CA LEU A 136 -3.63 1.42 -11.14
C LEU A 136 -3.61 1.98 -12.56
N LYS A 137 -4.16 3.17 -12.80
CA LYS A 137 -4.11 3.84 -14.10
C LYS A 137 -2.68 4.08 -14.59
N ASN A 138 -1.77 4.33 -13.65
CA ASN A 138 -0.37 4.63 -13.96
C ASN A 138 0.51 3.38 -14.07
N VAL A 139 0.02 2.22 -13.59
CA VAL A 139 0.76 0.95 -13.65
C VAL A 139 0.76 0.42 -15.09
N PRO A 140 1.92 0.11 -15.68
CA PRO A 140 1.99 -0.45 -17.02
C PRO A 140 1.23 -1.76 -17.09
N LYS A 141 0.42 -1.93 -18.13
CA LYS A 141 -0.23 -3.23 -18.36
C LYS A 141 0.86 -4.27 -18.63
N PRO A 142 0.86 -5.42 -17.95
CA PRO A 142 1.83 -6.45 -18.20
C PRO A 142 1.71 -6.90 -19.67
N ASN A 143 2.84 -6.95 -20.38
CA ASN A 143 2.89 -7.59 -21.68
C ASN A 143 2.40 -9.03 -21.49
N LYS A 144 1.30 -9.39 -22.15
CA LYS A 144 0.69 -10.73 -22.08
C LYS A 144 1.67 -11.79 -22.63
N LYS A 145 2.65 -12.19 -21.84
CA LYS A 145 3.20 -13.54 -21.93
C LYS A 145 2.26 -14.42 -21.10
N VAL A 146 1.23 -14.95 -21.75
CA VAL A 146 0.42 -16.03 -21.19
C VAL A 146 1.40 -17.16 -20.88
N ARG A 147 1.82 -17.28 -19.62
CA ARG A 147 2.48 -18.49 -19.16
C ARG A 147 1.38 -19.56 -19.10
N HIS A 148 1.28 -20.37 -20.15
CA HIS A 148 0.57 -21.63 -20.05
C HIS A 148 1.33 -22.48 -19.03
N ILE A 149 0.81 -22.56 -17.82
CA ILE A 149 1.23 -23.59 -16.86
C ILE A 149 0.69 -24.89 -17.47
N LYS A 150 1.53 -25.65 -18.15
CA LYS A 150 1.22 -27.02 -18.47
C LYS A 150 1.13 -27.77 -17.14
N SER A 151 -0.09 -28.07 -16.69
CA SER A 151 -0.28 -29.01 -15.58
C SER A 151 0.16 -30.39 -16.08
N ASN A 152 1.34 -30.81 -15.71
CA ASN A 152 1.80 -32.18 -15.89
C ASN A 152 1.17 -33.10 -14.82
N TYR A 153 -0.14 -33.10 -14.73
CA TYR A 153 -0.85 -34.17 -14.03
C TYR A 153 -1.26 -35.20 -15.07
N ASN A 154 -0.39 -36.20 -15.31
CA ASN A 154 -0.81 -37.45 -15.90
C ASN A 154 -1.69 -38.20 -14.87
N VAL A 155 -3.00 -38.14 -15.09
CA VAL A 155 -3.97 -39.02 -14.39
C VAL A 155 -3.97 -40.38 -15.13
N SER A 156 -2.94 -41.12 -14.98
CA SER A 156 -2.87 -42.49 -15.55
C SER A 156 -2.07 -43.44 -14.66
N ASP A 157 -2.24 -43.35 -13.34
CA ASP A 157 -1.74 -44.39 -12.45
C ASP A 157 -2.69 -44.55 -11.25
N PHE A 158 -3.89 -45.09 -11.58
CA PHE A 158 -4.75 -45.80 -10.62
C PHE A 158 -5.47 -46.93 -11.34
#